data_78cfe5c3fd22aaa1835fefb98a105c7f
#
_entry.id   78cfe5c3fd22aaa1835fefb98a105c7f
#
_cell.length_a   1.000
_cell.length_b   1.000
_cell.length_c   1.000
_cell.angle_alpha   90.00
_cell.angle_beta   90.00
_cell.angle_gamma   90.00
#
_symmetry.space_group_name_H-M   'P 1'
#
loop_
_entity.id
_entity.type
_entity.pdbx_description
1 polymer ?
#
loop_
_entity_poly.entity_id
_entity_poly.type
_entity_poly.pdbx_seq_one_letter_code
_entity_poly.pdbx_strand_id
1 'polypeptide(L)'
;MEKMDVYFVNSKSTGKESVNKDLDFTKAHHLMLTFGYKLSDNLLLKVEPYAQFLYDVPVIADSSYSVLNRREFYVEEALVNKGKGRNIGVDITLEQYLSRGFYYLVTASVFDSKYKGGDGVWHNTRFNRRFILNTLIGKEWMVGSKRQNILSANAKFTLQGGERYSPLDHAASLAHPDKEALYDETRAY
;
A
#
# COMPACT_ATOMS: atom_id res chain seq x y z
N MET A 1 -6.99 9.33 4.74
CA MET A 1 -7.34 10.31 5.80
C MET A 1 -6.04 10.64 6.51
N GLU A 2 -5.60 11.89 6.44
CA GLU A 2 -4.45 12.35 7.21
C GLU A 2 -4.82 12.39 8.69
N LYS A 3 -3.88 12.02 9.54
CA LYS A 3 -4.10 12.02 10.97
C LYS A 3 -3.83 13.42 11.51
N MET A 4 -4.74 13.93 12.32
CA MET A 4 -4.66 15.26 12.94
C MET A 4 -3.38 15.45 13.77
N ASP A 5 -2.81 14.39 14.31
CA ASP A 5 -1.57 14.41 15.09
C ASP A 5 -0.33 14.89 14.31
N VAL A 6 -0.35 14.83 12.98
CA VAL A 6 0.72 15.39 12.14
C VAL A 6 0.80 16.91 12.27
N TYR A 7 -0.33 17.59 12.50
CA TYR A 7 -0.43 19.04 12.56
C TYR A 7 -0.11 19.63 13.95
N PHE A 8 -0.37 18.86 15.00
CA PHE A 8 -0.25 19.31 16.40
C PHE A 8 0.96 18.68 17.11
N VAL A 9 2.11 18.76 16.50
CA VAL A 9 3.36 18.26 17.09
C VAL A 9 4.33 19.39 17.39
N ASN A 10 5.12 19.18 18.44
CA ASN A 10 6.24 20.04 18.77
C ASN A 10 7.51 19.49 18.12
N SER A 11 8.31 20.35 17.53
CA SER A 11 9.58 19.92 16.94
C SER A 11 10.57 19.52 18.03
N LYS A 12 11.06 18.30 17.97
CA LYS A 12 12.07 17.78 18.90
C LYS A 12 13.43 18.45 18.68
N SER A 13 13.78 18.76 17.45
CA SER A 13 15.07 19.37 17.09
C SER A 13 15.15 20.85 17.45
N THR A 14 14.03 21.60 17.31
CA THR A 14 14.01 23.06 17.54
C THR A 14 13.29 23.49 18.80
N GLY A 15 12.56 22.60 19.47
CA GLY A 15 11.71 22.90 20.63
C GLY A 15 10.50 23.80 20.32
N LYS A 16 10.23 24.11 19.05
CA LYS A 16 9.06 24.92 18.67
C LYS A 16 7.77 24.14 18.78
N GLU A 17 6.74 24.78 19.33
CA GLU A 17 5.40 24.18 19.46
C GLU A 17 4.61 24.28 18.15
N SER A 18 3.79 23.25 17.88
CA SER A 18 2.85 23.22 16.77
C SER A 18 3.45 23.62 15.41
N VAL A 19 4.66 23.11 15.10
CA VAL A 19 5.43 23.51 13.91
C VAL A 19 4.73 23.21 12.58
N ASN A 20 3.77 22.29 12.58
CA ASN A 20 3.07 21.79 11.39
C ASN A 20 1.64 22.32 11.26
N LYS A 21 1.21 23.26 12.12
CA LYS A 21 -0.18 23.77 12.15
C LYS A 21 -0.65 24.42 10.86
N ASP A 22 0.27 24.98 10.09
CA ASP A 22 0.00 25.71 8.85
C ASP A 22 0.21 24.85 7.59
N LEU A 23 0.35 23.52 7.74
CA LEU A 23 0.41 22.61 6.60
C LEU A 23 -0.93 22.52 5.87
N ASP A 24 -0.86 22.52 4.55
CA ASP A 24 -2.00 22.16 3.69
C ASP A 24 -2.29 20.66 3.75
N PHE A 25 -3.53 20.29 3.44
CA PHE A 25 -3.91 18.88 3.28
C PHE A 25 -3.29 18.27 2.03
N THR A 26 -2.90 17.01 2.12
CA THR A 26 -2.57 16.22 0.93
C THR A 26 -3.75 16.13 -0.01
N LYS A 27 -3.51 16.37 -1.28
CA LYS A 27 -4.50 16.31 -2.35
C LYS A 27 -4.21 15.12 -3.26
N ALA A 28 -5.24 14.57 -3.87
CA ALA A 28 -5.09 13.42 -4.76
C ALA A 28 -6.00 13.51 -5.98
N HIS A 29 -5.46 13.12 -7.13
CA HIS A 29 -6.24 12.81 -8.32
C HIS A 29 -6.26 11.31 -8.51
N HIS A 30 -7.45 10.75 -8.72
CA HIS A 30 -7.67 9.34 -8.98
C HIS A 30 -8.31 9.18 -10.35
N LEU A 31 -7.73 8.32 -11.17
CA LEU A 31 -8.32 7.87 -12.42
C LEU A 31 -8.39 6.35 -12.38
N MET A 32 -9.57 5.80 -12.66
CA MET A 32 -9.81 4.38 -12.75
C MET A 32 -10.75 4.11 -13.92
N LEU A 33 -10.45 3.09 -14.70
CA LEU A 33 -11.32 2.57 -15.74
C LEU A 33 -11.65 1.12 -15.40
N THR A 34 -12.89 0.72 -15.60
CA THR A 34 -13.34 -0.65 -15.35
C THR A 34 -13.88 -1.27 -16.62
N PHE A 35 -13.29 -2.38 -17.03
CA PHE A 35 -13.75 -3.20 -18.15
C PHE A 35 -14.23 -4.55 -17.61
N GLY A 36 -15.53 -4.80 -17.72
CA GLY A 36 -16.15 -6.07 -17.35
C GLY A 36 -16.58 -6.85 -18.58
N TYR A 37 -16.21 -8.13 -18.66
CA TYR A 37 -16.60 -9.01 -19.74
C TYR A 37 -17.10 -10.35 -19.21
N LYS A 38 -18.33 -10.70 -19.56
CA LYS A 38 -18.90 -12.02 -19.29
C LYS A 38 -18.35 -13.05 -20.26
N LEU A 39 -17.50 -13.94 -19.78
CA LEU A 39 -16.98 -15.07 -20.54
C LEU A 39 -18.02 -16.18 -20.71
N SER A 40 -18.89 -16.34 -19.71
CA SER A 40 -20.08 -17.19 -19.73
C SER A 40 -21.12 -16.68 -18.72
N ASP A 41 -22.28 -17.34 -18.60
CA ASP A 41 -23.33 -16.93 -17.64
C ASP A 41 -22.85 -16.89 -16.19
N ASN A 42 -21.84 -17.70 -15.85
CA ASN A 42 -21.32 -17.79 -14.49
C ASN A 42 -19.86 -17.35 -14.36
N LEU A 43 -19.24 -16.84 -15.43
CA LEU A 43 -17.83 -16.44 -15.42
C LEU A 43 -17.66 -15.01 -15.89
N LEU A 44 -17.15 -14.17 -14.98
CA LEU A 44 -16.87 -12.74 -15.19
C LEU A 44 -15.36 -12.50 -15.15
N LEU A 45 -14.86 -11.80 -16.17
CA LEU A 45 -13.53 -11.18 -16.18
C LEU A 45 -13.69 -9.68 -15.99
N LYS A 46 -12.93 -9.08 -15.07
CA LYS A 46 -12.86 -7.64 -14.86
C LYS A 46 -11.41 -7.19 -14.90
N VAL A 47 -11.13 -6.09 -15.60
CA VAL A 47 -9.80 -5.47 -15.70
C VAL A 47 -9.94 -4.00 -15.38
N GLU A 48 -9.16 -3.51 -14.40
CA GLU A 48 -9.26 -2.19 -13.81
C GLU A 48 -7.90 -1.50 -13.77
N PRO A 49 -7.45 -0.88 -14.86
CA PRO A 49 -6.29 0.00 -14.81
C PRO A 49 -6.61 1.25 -13.99
N TYR A 50 -5.65 1.68 -13.17
CA TYR A 50 -5.79 2.87 -12.36
C TYR A 50 -4.49 3.68 -12.27
N ALA A 51 -4.66 4.98 -12.01
CA ALA A 51 -3.58 5.89 -11.68
C ALA A 51 -4.02 6.84 -10.56
N GLN A 52 -3.17 7.00 -9.56
CA GLN A 52 -3.37 7.94 -8.47
C GLN A 52 -2.13 8.83 -8.36
N PHE A 53 -2.35 10.13 -8.32
CA PHE A 53 -1.32 11.14 -8.14
C PHE A 53 -1.62 11.95 -6.89
N LEU A 54 -0.69 11.96 -5.94
CA LEU A 54 -0.77 12.73 -4.71
C LEU A 54 0.18 13.93 -4.79
N TYR A 55 -0.24 15.05 -4.24
CA TYR A 55 0.55 16.27 -4.18
C TYR A 55 0.27 17.02 -2.86
N ASP A 56 1.09 18.01 -2.57
CA ASP A 56 1.11 18.71 -1.29
C ASP A 56 1.30 17.76 -0.09
N VAL A 57 2.04 16.67 -0.32
CA VAL A 57 2.32 15.66 0.72
C VAL A 57 3.32 16.23 1.71
N PRO A 58 3.07 16.17 3.03
CA PRO A 58 4.02 16.57 4.04
C PRO A 58 5.28 15.70 4.02
N VAL A 59 6.44 16.34 3.96
CA VAL A 59 7.77 15.73 3.96
C VAL A 59 8.72 16.53 4.84
N ILE A 60 9.80 15.92 5.34
CA ILE A 60 10.90 16.66 5.93
C ILE A 60 11.71 17.29 4.80
N ALA A 61 12.04 18.59 4.92
CA ALA A 61 12.85 19.28 3.93
C ALA A 61 14.21 18.59 3.77
N ASP A 62 14.69 18.48 2.52
CA ASP A 62 15.98 17.90 2.17
C ASP A 62 16.22 16.45 2.66
N SER A 63 15.14 15.69 2.88
CA SER A 63 15.17 14.30 3.34
C SER A 63 14.29 13.40 2.48
N SER A 64 14.59 12.10 2.46
CA SER A 64 13.74 11.07 1.85
C SER A 64 12.44 10.83 2.61
N TYR A 65 12.29 11.38 3.80
CA TYR A 65 11.12 11.18 4.65
C TYR A 65 9.83 11.73 4.02
N SER A 66 8.77 10.91 4.07
CA SER A 66 7.42 11.30 3.65
C SER A 66 6.36 10.64 4.54
N VAL A 67 5.28 11.36 4.83
CA VAL A 67 4.13 10.80 5.58
C VAL A 67 3.46 9.64 4.83
N LEU A 68 3.63 9.53 3.50
CA LEU A 68 3.11 8.41 2.70
C LEU A 68 3.77 7.07 3.05
N ASN A 69 4.96 7.10 3.64
CA ASN A 69 5.76 5.92 3.91
C ASN A 69 5.85 5.56 5.39
N ARG A 70 5.08 6.24 6.21
CA ARG A 70 5.09 6.17 7.66
C ARG A 70 4.56 4.83 8.21
N ARG A 71 5.25 4.28 9.23
CA ARG A 71 4.71 3.26 10.16
C ARG A 71 4.22 3.88 11.44
N GLU A 72 4.94 4.90 11.92
CA GLU A 72 4.74 5.53 13.21
C GLU A 72 3.66 6.59 13.17
N PHE A 73 3.02 6.82 14.30
CA PHE A 73 1.91 7.76 14.40
C PHE A 73 2.37 9.20 14.61
N TYR A 74 3.61 9.40 15.07
CA TYR A 74 4.13 10.71 15.43
C TYR A 74 5.30 11.10 14.54
N VAL A 75 5.37 12.38 14.18
CA VAL A 75 6.52 13.02 13.57
C VAL A 75 6.83 14.25 14.41
N GLU A 76 7.96 14.23 15.08
CA GLU A 76 8.39 15.30 15.95
C GLU A 76 9.24 16.36 15.23
N GLU A 77 9.11 16.44 13.90
CA GLU A 77 9.88 17.33 13.04
C GLU A 77 8.99 18.28 12.24
N ALA A 78 9.57 19.42 11.84
CA ALA A 78 8.91 20.36 10.94
C ALA A 78 8.77 19.76 9.54
N LEU A 79 7.57 19.81 8.99
CA LEU A 79 7.24 19.30 7.66
C LEU A 79 6.94 20.45 6.69
N VAL A 80 7.06 20.15 5.40
CA VAL A 80 6.71 21.06 4.29
C VAL A 80 5.86 20.31 3.25
N ASN A 81 4.90 20.97 2.61
CA ASN A 81 4.00 20.38 1.59
C ASN A 81 4.67 20.31 0.20
N LYS A 82 5.85 19.70 0.09
CA LYS A 82 6.59 19.57 -1.18
C LYS A 82 6.59 18.15 -1.75
N GLY A 83 6.14 17.18 -0.96
CA GLY A 83 6.11 15.78 -1.36
C GLY A 83 5.07 15.48 -2.42
N LYS A 84 5.31 14.40 -3.15
CA LYS A 84 4.39 13.85 -4.15
C LYS A 84 4.30 12.35 -3.99
N GLY A 85 3.20 11.76 -4.50
CA GLY A 85 3.05 10.33 -4.60
C GLY A 85 2.46 9.93 -5.94
N ARG A 86 2.72 8.70 -6.37
CA ARG A 86 2.02 8.10 -7.49
C ARG A 86 1.84 6.61 -7.26
N ASN A 87 0.65 6.13 -7.58
CA ASN A 87 0.33 4.71 -7.63
C ASN A 87 -0.27 4.43 -8.99
N ILE A 88 0.33 3.53 -9.75
CA ILE A 88 -0.14 3.14 -11.08
C ILE A 88 -0.19 1.63 -11.11
N GLY A 89 -1.30 1.07 -11.56
CA GLY A 89 -1.45 -0.37 -11.58
C GLY A 89 -2.62 -0.84 -12.41
N VAL A 90 -2.76 -2.15 -12.44
CA VAL A 90 -3.87 -2.86 -13.06
C VAL A 90 -4.34 -3.96 -12.12
N ASP A 91 -5.62 -3.96 -11.82
CA ASP A 91 -6.29 -5.03 -11.10
C ASP A 91 -7.06 -5.92 -12.07
N ILE A 92 -6.92 -7.23 -11.91
CA ILE A 92 -7.60 -8.23 -12.73
C ILE A 92 -8.38 -9.14 -11.79
N THR A 93 -9.67 -9.30 -12.07
CA THR A 93 -10.55 -10.22 -11.33
C THR A 93 -11.14 -11.22 -12.29
N LEU A 94 -10.99 -12.51 -11.97
CA LEU A 94 -11.70 -13.61 -12.62
C LEU A 94 -12.58 -14.29 -11.59
N GLU A 95 -13.88 -14.21 -11.79
CA GLU A 95 -14.88 -14.71 -10.84
C GLU A 95 -15.79 -15.71 -11.51
N GLN A 96 -15.77 -16.94 -11.00
CA GLN A 96 -16.72 -17.99 -11.34
C GLN A 96 -17.75 -18.09 -10.21
N TYR A 97 -18.98 -17.70 -10.49
CA TYR A 97 -20.09 -17.92 -9.59
C TYR A 97 -20.40 -19.41 -9.43
N LEU A 98 -21.05 -19.76 -8.34
CA LEU A 98 -21.37 -21.16 -8.04
C LEU A 98 -22.09 -21.82 -9.21
N SER A 99 -21.45 -22.78 -9.83
CA SER A 99 -21.97 -23.56 -10.93
C SER A 99 -21.58 -25.02 -10.76
N ARG A 100 -22.55 -25.91 -10.80
CA ARG A 100 -22.36 -27.37 -10.55
C ARG A 100 -21.59 -27.66 -9.26
N GLY A 101 -21.86 -26.86 -8.22
CA GLY A 101 -21.20 -26.95 -6.92
C GLY A 101 -19.75 -26.47 -6.90
N PHE A 102 -19.26 -25.74 -7.91
CA PHE A 102 -17.90 -25.20 -7.98
C PHE A 102 -17.91 -23.68 -8.17
N TYR A 103 -17.04 -22.99 -7.45
CA TYR A 103 -16.82 -21.55 -7.60
C TYR A 103 -15.37 -21.19 -7.34
N TYR A 104 -14.91 -20.09 -7.90
CA TYR A 104 -13.59 -19.52 -7.61
C TYR A 104 -13.57 -18.01 -7.85
N LEU A 105 -12.67 -17.37 -7.14
CA LEU A 105 -12.31 -15.97 -7.31
C LEU A 105 -10.79 -15.88 -7.40
N VAL A 106 -10.29 -15.37 -8.50
CA VAL A 106 -8.88 -15.04 -8.67
C VAL A 106 -8.76 -13.54 -8.84
N THR A 107 -7.99 -12.88 -7.97
CA THR A 107 -7.65 -11.47 -8.13
C THR A 107 -6.15 -11.33 -8.25
N ALA A 108 -5.71 -10.56 -9.22
CA ALA A 108 -4.30 -10.23 -9.44
C ALA A 108 -4.15 -8.72 -9.55
N SER A 109 -3.21 -8.17 -8.82
CA SER A 109 -2.82 -6.76 -8.86
C SER A 109 -1.37 -6.66 -9.28
N VAL A 110 -1.06 -5.83 -10.28
CA VAL A 110 0.31 -5.46 -10.65
C VAL A 110 0.41 -3.94 -10.59
N PHE A 111 1.35 -3.42 -9.79
CA PHE A 111 1.41 -1.99 -9.52
C PHE A 111 2.82 -1.47 -9.24
N ASP A 112 3.00 -0.17 -9.43
CA ASP A 112 4.17 0.60 -9.02
C ASP A 112 3.71 1.74 -8.10
N SER A 113 4.22 1.76 -6.87
CA SER A 113 3.90 2.75 -5.85
C SER A 113 5.15 3.49 -5.45
N LYS A 114 5.20 4.79 -5.74
CA LYS A 114 6.36 5.65 -5.48
C LYS A 114 5.96 6.95 -4.80
N TYR A 115 6.91 7.52 -4.10
CA TYR A 115 6.79 8.86 -3.52
C TYR A 115 8.03 9.69 -3.82
N LYS A 116 7.90 11.00 -3.72
CA LYS A 116 8.97 11.97 -3.80
C LYS A 116 9.11 12.66 -2.46
N GLY A 117 10.25 12.52 -1.82
CA GLY A 117 10.57 13.15 -0.55
C GLY A 117 10.92 14.64 -0.68
N GLY A 118 11.33 15.25 0.43
CA GLY A 118 11.87 16.60 0.45
C GLY A 118 13.21 16.76 -0.27
N ASP A 119 13.95 15.67 -0.41
CA ASP A 119 15.17 15.55 -1.21
C ASP A 119 14.94 15.70 -2.72
N GLY A 120 13.69 15.70 -3.15
CA GLY A 120 13.32 15.80 -4.55
C GLY A 120 13.54 14.52 -5.36
N VAL A 121 13.86 13.39 -4.74
CA VAL A 121 14.12 12.09 -5.39
C VAL A 121 12.86 11.20 -5.33
N TRP A 122 12.66 10.38 -6.36
CA TRP A 122 11.60 9.37 -6.38
C TRP A 122 12.08 8.08 -5.71
N HIS A 123 11.43 7.72 -4.62
CA HIS A 123 11.65 6.48 -3.86
C HIS A 123 10.47 5.54 -4.06
N ASN A 124 10.70 4.22 -3.88
CA ASN A 124 9.58 3.29 -3.76
C ASN A 124 8.89 3.50 -2.41
N THR A 125 7.57 3.36 -2.35
CA THR A 125 6.93 3.20 -1.05
C THR A 125 7.31 1.83 -0.47
N ARG A 126 7.30 1.71 0.84
CA ARG A 126 7.47 0.42 1.53
C ARG A 126 6.43 -0.61 1.08
N PHE A 127 5.25 -0.14 0.65
CA PHE A 127 4.14 -0.94 0.20
C PHE A 127 4.26 -1.37 -1.27
N ASN A 128 5.30 -0.93 -1.98
CA ASN A 128 5.52 -1.27 -3.38
C ASN A 128 5.94 -2.72 -3.57
N ARG A 129 5.03 -3.63 -3.28
CA ARG A 129 5.21 -5.08 -3.45
C ARG A 129 5.23 -5.53 -4.90
N ARG A 130 4.84 -4.65 -5.82
CA ARG A 130 4.73 -4.83 -7.26
C ARG A 130 3.63 -5.76 -7.72
N PHE A 131 3.31 -6.81 -6.98
CA PHE A 131 2.21 -7.71 -7.32
C PHE A 131 1.58 -8.35 -6.09
N ILE A 132 0.30 -8.65 -6.21
CA ILE A 132 -0.48 -9.44 -5.24
C ILE A 132 -1.40 -10.35 -6.05
N LEU A 133 -1.43 -11.64 -5.72
CA LEU A 133 -2.32 -12.63 -6.27
C LEU A 133 -3.10 -13.28 -5.13
N ASN A 134 -4.42 -13.27 -5.21
CA ASN A 134 -5.28 -14.02 -4.31
C ASN A 134 -6.12 -14.99 -5.12
N THR A 135 -6.24 -16.22 -4.63
CA THR A 135 -7.09 -17.24 -5.21
C THR A 135 -7.94 -17.84 -4.11
N LEU A 136 -9.23 -17.84 -4.31
CA LEU A 136 -10.21 -18.55 -3.50
C LEU A 136 -10.90 -19.60 -4.39
N ILE A 137 -10.94 -20.84 -3.95
CA ILE A 137 -11.60 -21.93 -4.66
C ILE A 137 -12.50 -22.64 -3.66
N GLY A 138 -13.72 -22.94 -4.09
CA GLY A 138 -14.66 -23.68 -3.28
C GLY A 138 -15.42 -24.73 -4.07
N LYS A 139 -15.76 -25.81 -3.38
CA LYS A 139 -16.58 -26.91 -3.92
C LYS A 139 -17.64 -27.29 -2.90
N GLU A 140 -18.84 -27.45 -3.39
CA GLU A 140 -20.00 -27.91 -2.64
C GLU A 140 -20.49 -29.25 -3.20
N TRP A 141 -20.85 -30.14 -2.32
CA TRP A 141 -21.44 -31.44 -2.64
C TRP A 141 -22.76 -31.59 -1.91
N MET A 142 -23.80 -32.02 -2.63
CA MET A 142 -25.05 -32.47 -2.04
C MET A 142 -24.86 -33.89 -1.49
N VAL A 143 -24.93 -34.05 -0.17
CA VAL A 143 -24.69 -35.32 0.53
C VAL A 143 -25.90 -35.78 1.31
N GLY A 144 -25.88 -37.03 1.80
CA GLY A 144 -26.96 -37.67 2.49
C GLY A 144 -27.91 -38.44 1.56
N SER A 145 -28.68 -39.35 2.11
CA SER A 145 -29.58 -40.26 1.35
C SER A 145 -30.62 -39.51 0.51
N LYS A 146 -31.07 -38.35 0.97
CA LYS A 146 -32.03 -37.49 0.26
C LYS A 146 -31.37 -36.27 -0.40
N ARG A 147 -30.02 -36.16 -0.41
CA ARG A 147 -29.24 -35.00 -0.89
C ARG A 147 -29.72 -33.68 -0.28
N GLN A 148 -30.09 -33.67 0.99
CA GLN A 148 -30.58 -32.48 1.69
C GLN A 148 -29.51 -31.71 2.43
N ASN A 149 -28.31 -32.31 2.59
CA ASN A 149 -27.18 -31.69 3.26
C ASN A 149 -26.15 -31.20 2.25
N ILE A 150 -25.48 -30.12 2.57
CA ILE A 150 -24.38 -29.58 1.76
C ILE A 150 -23.08 -29.78 2.54
N LEU A 151 -22.14 -30.46 1.93
CA LEU A 151 -20.74 -30.48 2.36
C LEU A 151 -19.98 -29.49 1.49
N SER A 152 -19.27 -28.54 2.09
CA SER A 152 -18.44 -27.59 1.37
C SER A 152 -16.98 -27.64 1.82
N ALA A 153 -16.07 -27.45 0.88
CA ALA A 153 -14.65 -27.31 1.14
C ALA A 153 -14.13 -26.07 0.38
N ASN A 154 -13.32 -25.26 1.07
CA ASN A 154 -12.75 -24.04 0.53
C ASN A 154 -11.24 -24.00 0.76
N ALA A 155 -10.52 -23.46 -0.22
CA ALA A 155 -9.10 -23.18 -0.10
C ALA A 155 -8.82 -21.73 -0.54
N LYS A 156 -7.96 -21.02 0.21
CA LYS A 156 -7.48 -19.70 -0.14
C LYS A 156 -5.95 -19.73 -0.25
N PHE A 157 -5.44 -19.16 -1.32
CA PHE A 157 -4.02 -19.00 -1.54
C PHE A 157 -3.74 -17.50 -1.79
N THR A 158 -2.68 -16.97 -1.18
CA THR A 158 -2.20 -15.61 -1.39
C THR A 158 -0.72 -15.64 -1.70
N LEU A 159 -0.33 -15.01 -2.81
CA LEU A 159 1.06 -14.78 -3.20
C LEU A 159 1.26 -13.28 -3.41
N GLN A 160 2.31 -12.71 -2.85
CA GLN A 160 2.62 -11.29 -2.98
C GLN A 160 4.11 -11.04 -3.01
N GLY A 161 4.51 -9.93 -3.62
CA GLY A 161 5.89 -9.45 -3.56
C GLY A 161 6.31 -9.08 -2.13
N GLY A 162 7.60 -9.10 -1.88
CA GLY A 162 8.17 -8.70 -0.59
C GLY A 162 7.93 -7.22 -0.28
N GLU A 163 7.83 -6.89 1.00
CA GLU A 163 7.91 -5.50 1.44
C GLU A 163 9.30 -4.94 1.19
N ARG A 164 9.34 -3.65 0.97
CA ARG A 164 10.60 -2.94 0.86
C ARG A 164 11.05 -2.45 2.22
N TYR A 165 12.36 -2.35 2.41
CA TYR A 165 12.97 -1.87 3.64
C TYR A 165 14.21 -1.03 3.32
N SER A 166 14.53 -0.08 4.19
CA SER A 166 15.82 0.60 4.17
C SER A 166 16.87 -0.29 4.83
N PRO A 167 18.03 -0.53 4.19
CA PRO A 167 19.06 -1.33 4.81
C PRO A 167 19.62 -0.65 6.06
N LEU A 168 20.08 -1.45 7.01
CA LEU A 168 20.78 -0.95 8.19
C LEU A 168 22.17 -0.44 7.80
N ASP A 169 22.51 0.76 8.22
CA ASP A 169 23.89 1.25 8.16
C ASP A 169 24.66 0.72 9.38
N HIS A 170 25.35 -0.39 9.20
CA HIS A 170 26.12 -1.02 10.25
C HIS A 170 27.25 -0.14 10.79
N ALA A 171 27.93 0.61 9.92
CA ALA A 171 29.04 1.46 10.32
C ALA A 171 28.56 2.65 11.18
N ALA A 172 27.53 3.36 10.71
CA ALA A 172 26.92 4.44 11.45
C ALA A 172 26.29 3.97 12.77
N SER A 173 25.60 2.81 12.77
CA SER A 173 24.99 2.24 13.97
C SER A 173 26.01 1.86 15.04
N LEU A 174 27.14 1.29 14.65
CA LEU A 174 28.23 0.95 15.58
C LEU A 174 28.96 2.18 16.13
N ALA A 175 29.05 3.25 15.31
CA ALA A 175 29.67 4.51 15.72
C ALA A 175 28.77 5.38 16.58
N HIS A 176 27.43 5.11 16.59
CA HIS A 176 26.49 5.87 17.38
C HIS A 176 26.72 5.62 18.88
N PRO A 177 26.76 6.69 19.73
CA PRO A 177 27.06 6.57 21.17
C PRO A 177 26.15 5.57 21.89
N ASP A 178 24.87 5.58 21.58
CA ASP A 178 23.85 4.73 22.19
C ASP A 178 23.68 3.38 21.48
N LYS A 179 24.47 3.11 20.44
CA LYS A 179 24.37 1.92 19.58
C LYS A 179 22.97 1.67 19.03
N GLU A 180 22.27 2.74 18.72
CA GLU A 180 20.96 2.65 18.07
C GLU A 180 21.10 2.19 16.60
N ALA A 181 20.07 1.49 16.12
CA ALA A 181 19.99 1.05 14.74
C ALA A 181 19.73 2.25 13.81
N LEU A 182 20.73 2.65 13.04
CA LEU A 182 20.62 3.68 12.01
C LEU A 182 20.40 3.03 10.65
N TYR A 183 19.54 3.63 9.85
CA TYR A 183 19.20 3.14 8.51
C TYR A 183 19.85 4.01 7.45
N ASP A 184 20.29 3.36 6.36
CA ASP A 184 20.83 4.07 5.19
C ASP A 184 19.72 4.76 4.41
N GLU A 185 19.48 6.02 4.69
CA GLU A 185 18.44 6.82 4.04
C GLU A 185 18.72 7.10 2.55
N THR A 186 19.97 6.97 2.11
CA THR A 186 20.32 7.13 0.70
C THR A 186 19.85 5.95 -0.14
N ARG A 187 19.58 4.81 0.50
CA ARG A 187 19.08 3.58 -0.10
C ARG A 187 17.68 3.24 0.39
N ALA A 188 16.94 4.24 0.83
CA ALA A 188 15.58 4.07 1.33
C ALA A 188 14.69 3.40 0.26
N TYR A 189 14.10 2.24 0.64
CA TYR A 189 13.11 1.48 -0.14
C TYR A 189 13.53 1.16 -1.58
#